data_b665609404ae56bd4a32a564e8df730a
#
_entry.id   b665609404ae56bd4a32a564e8df730a
#
_cell.length_a   1.000
_cell.length_b   1.000
_cell.length_c   1.000
_cell.angle_alpha   90.00
_cell.angle_beta   90.00
_cell.angle_gamma   90.00
#
_symmetry.space_group_name_H-M   'P 1'
#
loop_
_entity.id
_entity.type
_entity.pdbx_description
1 polymer ?
#
loop_
_entity_poly.entity_id
_entity_poly.type
_entity_poly.pdbx_seq_one_letter_code
_entity_poly.pdbx_strand_id
1 'polypeptide(L)'
;SQDVLTSGQTSTVHIELYNSGSTTALDISGQITSASPAIEILDDSGTWSSVYPGGFSSSSGNGNSFIINAEDDVIPGTIAHLILSINTEDGYSSSSVVPIQIGIPTVNDPTGPDAHGYYIYDSGDIDYLLAPVYDWIEIDSRYGGEGTYLSSLDDNGNNDDDVETVDLPFDFRFYGQVYD
;
A
#
# COMPACT_ATOMS: atom_id res chain seq x y z
N SER A 1 -19.49 -5.91 10.54
CA SER A 1 -18.22 -5.24 10.89
C SER A 1 -17.17 -5.81 9.95
N GLN A 2 -16.51 -5.00 9.19
CA GLN A 2 -15.28 -5.45 8.55
C GLN A 2 -14.28 -5.66 9.67
N ASP A 3 -13.87 -6.91 9.89
CA ASP A 3 -12.75 -7.20 10.77
C ASP A 3 -11.51 -6.62 10.07
N VAL A 4 -10.90 -5.65 10.71
CA VAL A 4 -9.70 -5.00 10.18
C VAL A 4 -8.52 -5.94 10.41
N LEU A 5 -7.80 -6.27 9.35
CA LEU A 5 -6.56 -7.02 9.45
C LEU A 5 -5.50 -6.14 10.15
N THR A 6 -4.82 -6.67 11.15
CA THR A 6 -3.74 -5.96 11.85
C THR A 6 -2.38 -6.52 11.45
N SER A 7 -1.35 -5.67 11.52
CA SER A 7 0.06 -6.06 11.29
C SER A 7 0.43 -7.29 12.13
N GLY A 8 1.17 -8.22 11.55
CA GLY A 8 1.56 -9.48 12.17
C GLY A 8 0.44 -10.50 12.38
N GLN A 9 -0.77 -10.24 11.89
CA GLN A 9 -1.93 -11.11 12.13
C GLN A 9 -2.27 -11.98 10.92
N THR A 10 -2.46 -13.27 11.17
CA THR A 10 -3.09 -14.20 10.22
C THR A 10 -4.62 -14.11 10.35
N SER A 11 -5.30 -13.99 9.23
CA SER A 11 -6.75 -13.86 9.18
C SER A 11 -7.35 -14.66 8.05
N THR A 12 -8.60 -15.09 8.29
CA THR A 12 -9.43 -15.75 7.29
C THR A 12 -10.23 -14.70 6.53
N VAL A 13 -10.13 -14.70 5.20
CA VAL A 13 -10.85 -13.79 4.31
C VAL A 13 -11.98 -14.52 3.62
N HIS A 14 -13.19 -13.98 3.72
CA HIS A 14 -14.36 -14.45 3.01
C HIS A 14 -14.75 -13.45 1.93
N ILE A 15 -14.83 -13.91 0.69
CA ILE A 15 -15.19 -13.06 -0.45
C ILE A 15 -16.59 -13.45 -0.93
N GLU A 16 -17.45 -12.47 -1.03
CA GLU A 16 -18.79 -12.63 -1.57
C GLU A 16 -18.79 -12.37 -3.08
N LEU A 17 -19.43 -13.26 -3.83
CA LEU A 17 -19.62 -13.11 -5.29
C LEU A 17 -21.05 -12.72 -5.59
N TYR A 18 -21.23 -11.79 -6.51
CA TYR A 18 -22.52 -11.40 -7.06
C TYR A 18 -22.61 -11.80 -8.54
N ASN A 19 -23.68 -12.52 -8.90
CA ASN A 19 -23.94 -12.88 -10.29
C ASN A 19 -24.79 -11.81 -10.99
N SER A 20 -24.16 -10.95 -11.76
CA SER A 20 -24.83 -9.94 -12.60
C SER A 20 -25.29 -10.48 -13.97
N GLY A 21 -24.99 -11.74 -14.27
CA GLY A 21 -25.38 -12.40 -15.52
C GLY A 21 -26.84 -12.85 -15.55
N SER A 22 -27.24 -13.52 -16.63
CA SER A 22 -28.58 -14.06 -16.85
C SER A 22 -28.69 -15.57 -16.65
N THR A 23 -27.58 -16.26 -16.41
CA THR A 23 -27.50 -17.72 -16.16
C THR A 23 -26.92 -18.01 -14.79
N THR A 24 -27.29 -19.16 -14.21
CA THR A 24 -26.71 -19.60 -12.93
C THR A 24 -25.25 -19.98 -13.13
N ALA A 25 -24.37 -19.41 -12.31
CA ALA A 25 -22.97 -19.85 -12.23
C ALA A 25 -22.86 -21.10 -11.36
N LEU A 26 -22.23 -22.15 -11.86
CA LEU A 26 -22.07 -23.45 -11.18
C LEU A 26 -20.61 -23.74 -10.93
N ASP A 27 -20.32 -24.49 -9.86
CA ASP A 27 -19.00 -25.01 -9.51
C ASP A 27 -17.89 -23.96 -9.64
N ILE A 28 -18.10 -22.84 -8.92
CA ILE A 28 -17.19 -21.69 -8.98
C ILE A 28 -15.95 -22.01 -8.13
N SER A 29 -14.80 -21.94 -8.75
CA SER A 29 -13.48 -21.98 -8.08
C SER A 29 -12.76 -20.64 -8.24
N GLY A 30 -11.93 -20.30 -7.27
CA GLY A 30 -11.16 -19.06 -7.35
C GLY A 30 -9.80 -19.19 -6.69
N GLN A 31 -8.91 -18.30 -7.10
CA GLN A 31 -7.58 -18.15 -6.55
C GLN A 31 -7.29 -16.69 -6.30
N ILE A 32 -6.65 -16.38 -5.16
CA ILE A 32 -6.15 -15.04 -4.88
C ILE A 32 -4.64 -14.97 -5.09
N THR A 33 -4.19 -13.81 -5.58
CA THR A 33 -2.77 -13.44 -5.64
C THR A 33 -2.59 -12.01 -5.13
N SER A 34 -1.39 -11.66 -4.71
CA SER A 34 -1.04 -10.27 -4.36
C SER A 34 0.38 -9.94 -4.81
N ALA A 35 0.58 -8.71 -5.27
CA ALA A 35 1.90 -8.14 -5.49
C ALA A 35 2.33 -7.22 -4.33
N SER A 36 1.47 -7.03 -3.33
CA SER A 36 1.77 -6.21 -2.16
C SER A 36 2.73 -6.94 -1.23
N PRO A 37 3.87 -6.33 -0.85
CA PRO A 37 4.77 -6.92 0.15
C PRO A 37 4.18 -6.91 1.57
N ALA A 38 3.05 -6.23 1.79
CA ALA A 38 2.39 -6.16 3.09
C ALA A 38 1.55 -7.39 3.45
N ILE A 39 1.37 -8.33 2.51
CA ILE A 39 0.55 -9.53 2.71
C ILE A 39 1.26 -10.76 2.17
N GLU A 40 1.34 -11.81 3.01
CA GLU A 40 1.62 -13.18 2.62
C GLU A 40 0.31 -13.96 2.46
N ILE A 41 0.18 -14.74 1.38
CA ILE A 41 -0.98 -15.61 1.15
C ILE A 41 -0.62 -17.01 1.60
N LEU A 42 -1.33 -17.53 2.61
CA LEU A 42 -1.10 -18.86 3.19
C LEU A 42 -2.04 -19.91 2.59
N ASP A 43 -3.27 -19.54 2.21
CA ASP A 43 -4.21 -20.36 1.44
C ASP A 43 -4.84 -19.48 0.36
N ASP A 44 -4.52 -19.77 -0.88
CA ASP A 44 -4.88 -18.97 -2.04
C ASP A 44 -6.15 -19.46 -2.76
N SER A 45 -6.72 -20.59 -2.35
CA SER A 45 -7.80 -21.26 -3.08
C SER A 45 -9.14 -21.17 -2.37
N GLY A 46 -10.21 -20.97 -3.14
CA GLY A 46 -11.57 -20.92 -2.63
C GLY A 46 -12.59 -21.48 -3.59
N THR A 47 -13.73 -21.91 -3.07
CA THR A 47 -14.86 -22.35 -3.87
C THR A 47 -16.14 -21.69 -3.39
N TRP A 48 -17.11 -21.57 -4.28
CA TRP A 48 -18.44 -21.05 -3.97
C TRP A 48 -19.49 -22.02 -4.49
N SER A 49 -20.61 -22.08 -3.78
CA SER A 49 -21.82 -22.76 -4.26
C SER A 49 -22.38 -22.02 -5.48
N SER A 50 -23.35 -22.65 -6.14
CA SER A 50 -24.04 -22.02 -7.27
C SER A 50 -24.63 -20.66 -6.91
N VAL A 51 -24.43 -19.68 -7.82
CA VAL A 51 -24.96 -18.33 -7.69
C VAL A 51 -25.97 -18.07 -8.81
N TYR A 52 -27.25 -17.91 -8.43
CA TYR A 52 -28.32 -17.58 -9.37
C TYR A 52 -28.19 -16.14 -9.87
N PRO A 53 -28.77 -15.81 -11.04
CA PRO A 53 -28.85 -14.44 -11.54
C PRO A 53 -29.41 -13.47 -10.49
N GLY A 54 -28.70 -12.37 -10.23
CA GLY A 54 -29.03 -11.40 -9.17
C GLY A 54 -28.79 -11.88 -7.75
N GLY A 55 -28.21 -13.07 -7.56
CA GLY A 55 -27.91 -13.64 -6.25
C GLY A 55 -26.47 -13.42 -5.80
N PHE A 56 -26.23 -13.75 -4.54
CA PHE A 56 -24.93 -13.69 -3.86
C PHE A 56 -24.52 -15.05 -3.33
N SER A 57 -23.22 -15.31 -3.25
CA SER A 57 -22.66 -16.46 -2.52
C SER A 57 -21.36 -16.08 -1.87
N SER A 58 -21.22 -16.39 -0.60
CA SER A 58 -19.97 -16.20 0.15
C SER A 58 -19.14 -17.46 0.17
N SER A 59 -17.82 -17.33 0.11
CA SER A 59 -16.89 -18.44 0.28
C SER A 59 -16.98 -19.10 1.66
N SER A 60 -17.58 -18.42 2.65
CA SER A 60 -17.74 -18.94 4.02
C SER A 60 -18.68 -20.14 4.17
N GLY A 61 -19.54 -20.40 3.17
CA GLY A 61 -20.61 -21.41 3.27
C GLY A 61 -20.17 -22.86 3.27
N ASN A 62 -18.96 -23.19 2.82
CA ASN A 62 -18.48 -24.54 2.60
C ASN A 62 -17.09 -24.83 3.22
N GLY A 63 -16.64 -23.99 4.16
CA GLY A 63 -15.31 -24.14 4.75
C GLY A 63 -14.16 -23.72 3.83
N ASN A 64 -14.46 -23.15 2.69
CA ASN A 64 -13.48 -22.62 1.76
C ASN A 64 -13.31 -21.14 2.01
N SER A 65 -12.22 -20.78 2.63
CA SER A 65 -11.85 -19.42 2.96
C SER A 65 -10.37 -19.25 2.64
N PHE A 66 -10.03 -18.08 2.15
CA PHE A 66 -8.64 -17.71 1.93
C PHE A 66 -7.98 -17.40 3.28
N ILE A 67 -6.70 -17.74 3.41
CA ILE A 67 -5.93 -17.38 4.61
C ILE A 67 -4.79 -16.48 4.18
N ILE A 68 -4.74 -15.31 4.79
CA ILE A 68 -3.68 -14.31 4.57
C ILE A 68 -3.04 -13.93 5.90
N ASN A 69 -1.78 -13.56 5.84
CA ASN A 69 -1.04 -12.95 6.94
C ASN A 69 -0.66 -11.53 6.55
N ALA A 70 -0.93 -10.54 7.42
CA ALA A 70 -0.30 -9.24 7.30
C ALA A 70 1.12 -9.33 7.83
N GLU A 71 2.09 -8.84 7.08
CA GLU A 71 3.47 -8.79 7.52
C GLU A 71 3.62 -7.95 8.81
N ASP A 72 4.66 -8.26 9.57
CA ASP A 72 5.05 -7.42 10.70
C ASP A 72 5.44 -6.01 10.20
N ASP A 73 5.31 -5.00 11.04
CA ASP A 73 5.72 -3.62 10.78
C ASP A 73 4.98 -2.89 9.62
N VAL A 74 3.84 -3.42 9.18
CA VAL A 74 2.98 -2.71 8.22
C VAL A 74 2.35 -1.50 8.89
N ILE A 75 2.53 -0.33 8.30
CA ILE A 75 1.94 0.91 8.81
C ILE A 75 0.41 0.83 8.75
N PRO A 76 -0.30 1.14 9.86
CA PRO A 76 -1.76 1.14 9.87
C PRO A 76 -2.36 2.04 8.79
N GLY A 77 -3.44 1.57 8.14
CA GLY A 77 -4.06 2.25 7.00
C GLY A 77 -3.53 1.83 5.64
N THR A 78 -2.45 1.03 5.59
CA THR A 78 -1.95 0.46 4.33
C THR A 78 -3.03 -0.34 3.63
N ILE A 79 -3.22 -0.09 2.32
CA ILE A 79 -4.15 -0.85 1.49
C ILE A 79 -3.37 -1.81 0.61
N ALA A 80 -3.52 -3.09 0.87
CA ALA A 80 -3.03 -4.15 0.00
C ALA A 80 -4.11 -4.56 -1.01
N HIS A 81 -3.70 -4.94 -2.21
CA HIS A 81 -4.62 -5.36 -3.25
C HIS A 81 -4.46 -6.86 -3.51
N LEU A 82 -5.53 -7.61 -3.27
CA LEU A 82 -5.65 -8.99 -3.73
C LEU A 82 -6.25 -8.99 -5.13
N ILE A 83 -5.75 -9.88 -5.98
CA ILE A 83 -6.34 -10.16 -7.28
C ILE A 83 -7.05 -11.49 -7.16
N LEU A 84 -8.38 -11.48 -7.18
CA LEU A 84 -9.20 -12.68 -7.23
C LEU A 84 -9.44 -13.06 -8.69
N SER A 85 -9.04 -14.27 -9.06
CA SER A 85 -9.37 -14.90 -10.35
C SER A 85 -10.36 -16.02 -10.11
N ILE A 86 -11.49 -16.02 -10.83
CA ILE A 86 -12.54 -17.03 -10.71
C ILE A 86 -12.73 -17.77 -12.02
N ASN A 87 -13.13 -19.05 -11.93
CA ASN A 87 -13.53 -19.91 -13.04
C ASN A 87 -14.79 -20.67 -12.67
N THR A 88 -15.64 -20.93 -13.66
CA THR A 88 -16.85 -21.76 -13.52
C THR A 88 -16.76 -23.02 -14.36
N GLU A 89 -17.60 -24.01 -14.09
CA GLU A 89 -17.64 -25.29 -14.84
C GLU A 89 -17.91 -25.07 -16.33
N ASP A 90 -18.73 -24.10 -16.69
CA ASP A 90 -19.10 -23.77 -18.06
C ASP A 90 -18.03 -22.97 -18.84
N GLY A 91 -16.86 -22.73 -18.20
CA GLY A 91 -15.70 -22.11 -18.82
C GLY A 91 -15.69 -20.57 -18.75
N TYR A 92 -16.59 -19.93 -18.00
CA TYR A 92 -16.49 -18.50 -17.71
C TYR A 92 -15.30 -18.24 -16.78
N SER A 93 -14.57 -17.17 -17.03
CA SER A 93 -13.49 -16.69 -16.16
C SER A 93 -13.55 -15.18 -15.98
N SER A 94 -13.16 -14.71 -14.81
CA SER A 94 -13.10 -13.28 -14.48
C SER A 94 -12.00 -13.01 -13.45
N SER A 95 -11.53 -11.77 -13.42
CA SER A 95 -10.57 -11.31 -12.41
C SER A 95 -11.02 -9.97 -11.84
N SER A 96 -10.86 -9.80 -10.54
CA SER A 96 -11.24 -8.59 -9.80
C SER A 96 -10.21 -8.22 -8.75
N VAL A 97 -10.03 -6.92 -8.53
CA VAL A 97 -9.17 -6.42 -7.46
C VAL A 97 -9.99 -6.25 -6.18
N VAL A 98 -9.51 -6.82 -5.08
CA VAL A 98 -10.12 -6.73 -3.76
C VAL A 98 -9.15 -5.97 -2.85
N PRO A 99 -9.46 -4.72 -2.48
CA PRO A 99 -8.62 -3.96 -1.54
C PRO A 99 -8.82 -4.49 -0.12
N ILE A 100 -7.72 -4.67 0.61
CA ILE A 100 -7.69 -5.05 2.03
C ILE A 100 -6.95 -3.95 2.78
N GLN A 101 -7.61 -3.35 3.75
CA GLN A 101 -6.98 -2.39 4.65
C GLN A 101 -6.34 -3.11 5.84
N ILE A 102 -5.07 -2.77 6.12
CA ILE A 102 -4.32 -3.27 7.26
C ILE A 102 -4.24 -2.17 8.30
N GLY A 103 -4.77 -2.44 9.49
CA GLY A 103 -4.82 -1.48 10.58
C GLY A 103 -5.78 -0.30 10.36
N ILE A 104 -6.08 0.39 11.43
CA ILE A 104 -6.81 1.66 11.42
C ILE A 104 -5.81 2.74 11.82
N PRO A 105 -5.46 3.68 10.92
CA PRO A 105 -4.49 4.72 11.24
C PRO A 105 -5.02 5.64 12.32
N THR A 106 -4.13 6.09 13.17
CA THR A 106 -4.37 7.07 14.23
C THR A 106 -3.51 8.30 14.00
N VAL A 107 -3.66 9.32 14.83
CA VAL A 107 -2.81 10.53 14.78
C VAL A 107 -1.36 10.28 15.23
N ASN A 108 -1.07 9.09 15.76
CA ASN A 108 0.26 8.70 16.22
C ASN A 108 0.97 7.76 15.22
N ASP A 109 0.40 7.56 14.04
CA ASP A 109 0.97 6.71 13.01
C ASP A 109 1.45 7.56 11.83
N PRO A 110 2.48 7.14 11.07
CA PRO A 110 2.92 7.85 9.88
C PRO A 110 1.79 8.13 8.92
N THR A 111 1.73 9.34 8.37
CA THR A 111 0.69 9.72 7.41
C THR A 111 1.06 9.23 6.02
N GLY A 112 0.19 8.46 5.40
CA GLY A 112 0.38 7.91 4.06
C GLY A 112 -0.29 6.54 3.89
N PRO A 113 0.03 5.79 2.80
CA PRO A 113 0.82 6.29 1.69
C PRO A 113 0.03 7.24 0.78
N ASP A 114 0.72 8.14 0.10
CA ASP A 114 0.13 8.86 -1.02
C ASP A 114 0.04 7.97 -2.29
N ALA A 115 -0.42 8.54 -3.41
CA ALA A 115 -0.56 7.81 -4.67
C ALA A 115 0.77 7.27 -5.25
N HIS A 116 1.91 7.73 -4.75
CA HIS A 116 3.25 7.30 -5.15
C HIS A 116 3.96 6.44 -4.10
N GLY A 117 3.30 6.16 -2.97
CA GLY A 117 3.84 5.34 -1.89
C GLY A 117 4.68 6.09 -0.86
N TYR A 118 4.62 7.44 -0.83
CA TYR A 118 5.34 8.23 0.15
C TYR A 118 4.59 8.32 1.48
N TYR A 119 5.34 8.30 2.56
CA TYR A 119 4.86 8.49 3.93
C TYR A 119 5.52 9.73 4.55
N ILE A 120 4.80 10.37 5.45
CA ILE A 120 5.32 11.44 6.30
C ILE A 120 5.45 10.89 7.72
N TYR A 121 6.64 11.02 8.28
CA TYR A 121 6.96 10.65 9.66
C TYR A 121 7.16 11.91 10.50
N ASP A 122 6.76 11.85 11.75
CA ASP A 122 7.06 12.87 12.74
C ASP A 122 7.91 12.32 13.90
N SER A 123 8.20 13.17 14.90
CA SER A 123 9.02 12.77 16.05
C SER A 123 8.36 11.74 16.96
N GLY A 124 7.10 11.42 16.79
CA GLY A 124 6.36 10.37 17.49
C GLY A 124 6.52 8.99 16.85
N ASP A 125 6.97 8.93 15.60
CA ASP A 125 7.01 7.71 14.77
C ASP A 125 8.31 6.91 14.92
N ILE A 126 9.07 7.11 15.99
CA ILE A 126 10.43 6.55 16.16
C ILE A 126 10.48 5.02 16.21
N ASP A 127 9.36 4.38 16.51
CA ASP A 127 9.27 2.92 16.61
C ASP A 127 9.02 2.24 15.26
N TYR A 128 8.73 3.01 14.19
CA TYR A 128 8.54 2.47 12.85
C TYR A 128 9.87 2.20 12.15
N LEU A 129 9.99 1.05 11.49
CA LEU A 129 11.22 0.57 10.85
C LEU A 129 11.84 1.59 9.87
N LEU A 130 11.01 2.33 9.15
CA LEU A 130 11.46 3.31 8.14
C LEU A 130 11.45 4.75 8.66
N ALA A 131 11.20 4.95 9.97
CA ALA A 131 11.28 6.27 10.55
C ALA A 131 12.70 6.84 10.42
N PRO A 132 12.85 8.06 9.88
CA PRO A 132 14.18 8.65 9.74
C PRO A 132 14.78 8.95 11.11
N VAL A 133 16.05 8.59 11.28
CA VAL A 133 16.83 8.97 12.46
C VAL A 133 17.37 10.38 12.23
N TYR A 134 17.09 11.28 13.17
CA TYR A 134 17.64 12.63 13.10
C TYR A 134 19.16 12.58 13.21
N ASP A 135 19.84 13.04 12.16
CA ASP A 135 21.30 13.18 12.11
C ASP A 135 21.62 14.52 11.44
N TRP A 136 22.06 15.48 12.25
CA TRP A 136 22.40 16.80 11.73
C TRP A 136 23.75 16.77 11.01
N ILE A 137 23.71 17.10 9.73
CA ILE A 137 24.95 17.31 8.94
C ILE A 137 25.21 18.82 8.89
N GLU A 138 26.32 19.25 9.52
CA GLU A 138 26.73 20.65 9.41
C GLU A 138 27.30 20.92 8.02
N ILE A 139 26.68 21.83 7.29
CA ILE A 139 27.11 22.23 5.94
C ILE A 139 27.78 23.59 5.91
N ASP A 140 27.61 24.44 6.96
CA ASP A 140 28.19 25.76 7.01
C ASP A 140 29.69 25.69 7.32
N SER A 141 30.52 26.13 6.38
CA SER A 141 32.00 26.14 6.55
C SER A 141 32.49 26.96 7.73
N ARG A 142 31.69 27.92 8.24
CA ARG A 142 32.01 28.71 9.43
C ARG A 142 31.95 27.87 10.72
N TYR A 143 31.20 26.78 10.69
CA TYR A 143 31.03 25.84 11.79
C TYR A 143 31.67 24.48 11.54
N GLY A 144 32.54 24.39 10.49
CA GLY A 144 33.26 23.16 10.16
C GLY A 144 32.56 22.26 9.15
N GLY A 145 31.49 22.72 8.52
CA GLY A 145 30.80 22.00 7.46
C GLY A 145 31.56 22.03 6.14
N GLU A 146 31.29 21.07 5.27
CA GLU A 146 31.90 20.92 3.95
C GLU A 146 30.97 21.37 2.80
N GLY A 147 29.92 22.12 3.10
CA GLY A 147 28.98 22.62 2.10
C GLY A 147 29.60 23.64 1.15
N THR A 148 29.05 23.72 -0.06
CA THR A 148 29.47 24.70 -1.08
C THR A 148 28.66 25.99 -0.91
N TYR A 149 29.33 27.13 -0.80
CA TYR A 149 28.68 28.41 -0.73
C TYR A 149 28.20 28.87 -2.12
N LEU A 150 26.90 29.12 -2.26
CA LEU A 150 26.28 29.62 -3.48
C LEU A 150 26.36 31.15 -3.50
N SER A 151 27.42 31.70 -4.10
CA SER A 151 27.72 33.14 -4.06
C SER A 151 26.82 33.98 -4.97
N SER A 152 26.06 33.34 -5.84
CA SER A 152 25.11 33.97 -6.76
C SER A 152 23.75 34.23 -6.10
N LEU A 153 23.42 33.54 -5.04
CA LEU A 153 22.24 33.86 -4.24
C LEU A 153 22.48 35.18 -3.47
N ASP A 154 21.78 36.24 -3.87
CA ASP A 154 21.92 37.57 -3.29
C ASP A 154 20.55 38.23 -3.07
N ASP A 155 19.98 37.99 -1.91
CA ASP A 155 18.71 38.57 -1.46
C ASP A 155 18.83 40.08 -1.12
N ASN A 156 19.81 40.78 -1.55
CA ASN A 156 20.04 42.25 -1.44
C ASN A 156 19.15 43.05 -0.44
N GLY A 157 18.45 42.39 0.46
CA GLY A 157 17.58 42.97 1.47
C GLY A 157 16.32 43.66 0.92
N ASN A 158 15.91 43.39 -0.30
CA ASN A 158 14.75 44.02 -0.95
C ASN A 158 13.44 43.21 -0.79
N ASN A 159 13.41 42.16 0.00
CA ASN A 159 12.33 41.15 0.09
C ASN A 159 12.03 40.45 -1.24
N ASP A 160 12.99 40.39 -2.13
CA ASP A 160 12.92 39.60 -3.37
C ASP A 160 13.56 38.25 -3.09
N ASP A 161 12.83 37.18 -3.38
CA ASP A 161 13.36 35.82 -3.31
C ASP A 161 14.37 35.63 -4.46
N ASP A 162 15.52 35.05 -4.17
CA ASP A 162 16.50 34.68 -5.17
C ASP A 162 16.56 33.19 -5.36
N VAL A 163 16.90 32.72 -6.57
CA VAL A 163 16.95 31.30 -6.91
C VAL A 163 18.21 30.99 -7.71
N GLU A 164 18.82 29.86 -7.44
CA GLU A 164 19.92 29.34 -8.21
C GLU A 164 19.67 27.89 -8.60
N THR A 165 19.97 27.53 -9.84
CA THR A 165 19.92 26.15 -10.30
C THR A 165 21.27 25.50 -10.04
N VAL A 166 21.25 24.36 -9.37
CA VAL A 166 22.45 23.57 -9.04
C VAL A 166 22.26 22.17 -9.61
N ASP A 167 23.25 21.72 -10.39
CA ASP A 167 23.30 20.33 -10.87
C ASP A 167 23.59 19.40 -9.69
N LEU A 168 22.77 18.36 -9.50
CA LEU A 168 22.98 17.36 -8.46
C LEU A 168 24.07 16.37 -8.90
N PRO A 169 24.97 15.93 -8.01
CA PRO A 169 25.99 14.92 -8.33
C PRO A 169 25.42 13.49 -8.42
N PHE A 170 24.11 13.34 -8.38
CA PHE A 170 23.39 12.06 -8.45
C PHE A 170 21.96 12.28 -8.96
N ASP A 171 21.38 11.27 -9.58
CA ASP A 171 19.98 11.29 -9.97
C ASP A 171 19.08 11.22 -8.73
N PHE A 172 18.18 12.18 -8.57
CA PHE A 172 17.18 12.18 -7.54
C PHE A 172 15.78 11.91 -8.11
N ARG A 173 15.12 10.86 -7.63
CA ARG A 173 13.77 10.52 -8.07
C ARG A 173 12.72 11.00 -7.07
N PHE A 174 11.79 11.84 -7.53
CA PHE A 174 10.69 12.34 -6.73
C PHE A 174 9.40 12.34 -7.54
N TYR A 175 8.32 11.77 -7.01
CA TYR A 175 7.03 11.58 -7.69
C TYR A 175 7.16 10.99 -9.12
N GLY A 176 8.06 10.01 -9.28
CA GLY A 176 8.30 9.35 -10.56
C GLY A 176 9.14 10.16 -11.57
N GLN A 177 9.43 11.42 -11.29
CA GLN A 177 10.36 12.26 -12.08
C GLN A 177 11.79 12.07 -11.60
N VAL A 178 12.75 12.18 -12.50
CA VAL A 178 14.18 12.17 -12.20
C VAL A 178 14.69 13.61 -12.34
N TYR A 179 15.47 14.03 -11.37
CA TYR A 179 16.16 15.33 -11.32
C TYR A 179 17.66 15.06 -11.21
N ASP A 180 18.46 15.83 -11.92
CA ASP A 180 19.92 15.78 -12.00
C ASP A 180 20.57 17.12 -11.62
#